data_bb4bd9d8a3c51391d3b19041c5a135cf
#
_entry.id   bb4bd9d8a3c51391d3b19041c5a135cf
#
_cell.length_a   1.000
_cell.length_b   1.000
_cell.length_c   1.000
_cell.angle_alpha   90.00
_cell.angle_beta   90.00
_cell.angle_gamma   90.00
#
_symmetry.space_group_name_H-M   'P 1'
#
loop_
_entity.id
_entity.type
_entity.pdbx_description
1 polymer ?
#
loop_
_entity_poly.entity_id
_entity_poly.type
_entity_poly.pdbx_seq_one_letter_code
_entity_poly.pdbx_strand_id
1 'polypeptide(L)'
;MLFQQGELSIRYITEDDVQTLSNWLSNPEILRFYEGRDKPQSPEQVRERYISNSEDKEKKCIVEYKDRAIGYVQMYPLDAEWKALYGYGKKENVWGMDQFIGETAYWNRGIGTELVQAVITYISNKLGAVAIAMDPRVRNERAIRCYEKCSFQKVKVLKEHELHEGVLEDCWMMEYKNEWRIC
;
A
#
# COMPACT_ATOMS: atom_id res chain seq x y z
N MET A 1 4.25 -10.34 14.73
CA MET A 1 2.88 -10.38 14.19
C MET A 1 2.21 -9.05 14.49
N LEU A 2 1.68 -8.36 13.47
CA LEU A 2 0.91 -7.13 13.64
C LEU A 2 -0.58 -7.47 13.79
N PHE A 3 -1.12 -8.23 12.83
CA PHE A 3 -2.48 -8.78 12.89
C PHE A 3 -2.62 -9.98 11.95
N GLN A 4 -3.71 -10.72 12.12
CA GLN A 4 -4.10 -11.86 11.27
C GLN A 4 -5.60 -11.80 10.96
N GLN A 5 -5.97 -12.18 9.74
CA GLN A 5 -7.35 -12.35 9.31
C GLN A 5 -7.45 -13.54 8.35
N GLY A 6 -8.13 -14.59 8.79
CA GLY A 6 -8.18 -15.85 8.04
C GLY A 6 -6.80 -16.45 7.80
N GLU A 7 -6.50 -16.72 6.55
CA GLU A 7 -5.22 -17.29 6.09
C GLU A 7 -4.14 -16.21 5.86
N LEU A 8 -4.52 -14.93 5.92
CA LEU A 8 -3.59 -13.80 5.82
C LEU A 8 -3.04 -13.45 7.18
N SER A 9 -1.72 -13.28 7.26
CA SER A 9 -1.04 -12.65 8.38
C SER A 9 -0.15 -11.50 7.92
N ILE A 10 -0.11 -10.46 8.73
CA ILE A 10 0.68 -9.25 8.49
C ILE A 10 1.65 -9.10 9.65
N ARG A 11 2.92 -9.04 9.35
CA ARG A 11 4.00 -8.85 10.34
C ARG A 11 4.97 -7.77 9.92
N TYR A 12 5.63 -7.16 10.87
CA TYR A 12 6.70 -6.21 10.54
C TYR A 12 7.80 -6.91 9.72
N ILE A 13 8.37 -6.14 8.80
CA ILE A 13 9.56 -6.55 8.06
C ILE A 13 10.75 -6.73 9.01
N THR A 14 11.61 -7.69 8.71
CA THR A 14 12.84 -7.97 9.45
C THR A 14 14.03 -8.08 8.49
N GLU A 15 15.24 -8.18 9.02
CA GLU A 15 16.46 -8.38 8.21
C GLU A 15 16.38 -9.64 7.33
N ASP A 16 15.70 -10.69 7.80
CA ASP A 16 15.53 -11.94 7.05
C ASP A 16 14.70 -11.78 5.77
N ASP A 17 13.93 -10.70 5.66
CA ASP A 17 13.06 -10.44 4.50
C ASP A 17 13.78 -9.66 3.38
N VAL A 18 14.95 -9.12 3.64
CA VAL A 18 15.69 -8.24 2.72
C VAL A 18 15.88 -8.89 1.35
N GLN A 19 16.33 -10.15 1.31
CA GLN A 19 16.56 -10.85 0.04
C GLN A 19 15.25 -11.11 -0.72
N THR A 20 14.22 -11.52 -0.01
CA THR A 20 12.89 -11.76 -0.60
C THR A 20 12.31 -10.49 -1.20
N LEU A 21 12.38 -9.40 -0.45
CA LEU A 21 11.87 -8.09 -0.91
C LEU A 21 12.70 -7.55 -2.09
N SER A 22 14.03 -7.71 -2.07
CA SER A 22 14.90 -7.34 -3.19
C SER A 22 14.56 -8.15 -4.45
N ASN A 23 14.29 -9.44 -4.33
CA ASN A 23 13.88 -10.28 -5.45
C ASN A 23 12.55 -9.77 -6.07
N TRP A 24 11.56 -9.44 -5.25
CA TRP A 24 10.31 -8.86 -5.73
C TRP A 24 10.53 -7.48 -6.36
N LEU A 25 11.31 -6.60 -5.73
CA LEU A 25 11.60 -5.24 -6.22
C LEU A 25 12.69 -5.20 -7.32
N SER A 26 13.06 -6.33 -7.86
CA SER A 26 13.86 -6.47 -9.07
C SER A 26 13.12 -7.24 -10.17
N ASN A 27 11.91 -7.72 -9.89
CA ASN A 27 11.09 -8.43 -10.86
C ASN A 27 10.33 -7.41 -11.74
N PRO A 28 10.54 -7.40 -13.09
CA PRO A 28 9.88 -6.46 -14.00
C PRO A 28 8.34 -6.54 -13.98
N GLU A 29 7.76 -7.71 -13.69
CA GLU A 29 6.30 -7.86 -13.59
C GLU A 29 5.73 -7.09 -12.40
N ILE A 30 6.45 -7.06 -11.27
CA ILE A 30 6.08 -6.28 -10.08
C ILE A 30 6.34 -4.80 -10.34
N LEU A 31 7.55 -4.47 -10.81
CA LEU A 31 7.99 -3.08 -11.02
C LEU A 31 7.16 -2.33 -12.07
N ARG A 32 6.50 -3.04 -12.97
CA ARG A 32 5.55 -2.43 -13.91
C ARG A 32 4.41 -1.69 -13.20
N PHE A 33 4.01 -2.16 -12.02
CA PHE A 33 2.90 -1.61 -11.24
C PHE A 33 3.34 -0.89 -9.96
N TYR A 34 4.53 -1.18 -9.48
CA TYR A 34 5.08 -0.65 -8.23
C TYR A 34 6.50 -0.12 -8.47
N GLU A 35 6.81 1.10 -8.10
CA GLU A 35 8.09 1.83 -8.27
C GLU A 35 8.45 2.14 -9.74
N GLY A 36 8.68 1.15 -10.59
CA GLY A 36 9.11 1.27 -11.98
C GLY A 36 10.23 0.29 -12.33
N ARG A 37 10.23 -0.19 -13.59
CA ARG A 37 11.22 -1.15 -14.09
C ARG A 37 12.63 -0.57 -14.24
N ASP A 38 12.73 0.76 -14.23
CA ASP A 38 13.97 1.53 -14.22
C ASP A 38 14.60 1.67 -12.82
N LYS A 39 13.93 1.17 -11.78
CA LYS A 39 14.33 1.30 -10.37
C LYS A 39 14.37 -0.05 -9.64
N PRO A 40 15.11 -1.07 -10.13
CA PRO A 40 15.30 -2.30 -9.37
C PRO A 40 16.09 -1.99 -8.10
N GLN A 41 15.80 -2.70 -7.01
CA GLN A 41 16.40 -2.45 -5.70
C GLN A 41 17.29 -3.62 -5.26
N SER A 42 18.58 -3.33 -5.03
CA SER A 42 19.51 -4.29 -4.44
C SER A 42 19.17 -4.59 -2.97
N PRO A 43 19.71 -5.68 -2.39
CA PRO A 43 19.53 -5.97 -0.96
C PRO A 43 19.99 -4.81 -0.06
N GLU A 44 21.05 -4.09 -0.41
CA GLU A 44 21.56 -2.93 0.35
C GLU A 44 20.53 -1.79 0.32
N GLN A 45 19.97 -1.48 -0.86
CA GLN A 45 18.96 -0.43 -1.01
C GLN A 45 17.67 -0.79 -0.27
N VAL A 46 17.27 -2.06 -0.31
CA VAL A 46 16.11 -2.55 0.46
C VAL A 46 16.37 -2.41 1.97
N ARG A 47 17.54 -2.80 2.46
CA ARG A 47 17.90 -2.66 3.87
C ARG A 47 17.86 -1.22 4.32
N GLU A 48 18.46 -0.32 3.55
CA GLU A 48 18.47 1.11 3.86
C GLU A 48 17.05 1.68 3.90
N ARG A 49 16.23 1.40 2.87
CA ARG A 49 14.91 2.01 2.70
C ARG A 49 13.83 1.42 3.63
N TYR A 50 13.85 0.11 3.84
CA TYR A 50 12.76 -0.58 4.53
C TYR A 50 13.07 -0.99 5.96
N ILE A 51 14.35 -1.14 6.32
CA ILE A 51 14.78 -1.54 7.66
C ILE A 51 15.36 -0.36 8.43
N SER A 52 16.42 0.30 7.90
CA SER A 52 17.18 1.30 8.63
C SER A 52 16.48 2.65 8.75
N ASN A 53 15.71 3.04 7.73
CA ASN A 53 14.98 4.31 7.65
C ASN A 53 13.49 4.14 7.96
N SER A 54 13.14 3.33 8.94
CA SER A 54 11.76 3.21 9.39
C SER A 54 11.40 4.38 10.32
N GLU A 55 10.52 5.26 9.88
CA GLU A 55 9.90 6.23 10.80
C GLU A 55 8.96 5.48 11.75
N ASP A 56 8.92 5.86 13.02
CA ASP A 56 8.09 5.20 14.06
C ASP A 56 6.59 5.15 13.72
N LYS A 57 6.15 6.05 12.84
CA LYS A 57 4.73 6.14 12.44
C LYS A 57 4.36 5.27 11.26
N GLU A 58 5.34 4.92 10.40
CA GLU A 58 5.11 4.02 9.27
C GLU A 58 5.15 2.56 9.71
N LYS A 59 4.25 1.78 9.17
CA LYS A 59 4.20 0.33 9.40
C LYS A 59 4.55 -0.39 8.12
N LYS A 60 5.81 -0.80 7.99
CA LYS A 60 6.35 -1.57 6.86
C LYS A 60 6.24 -3.05 7.19
N CYS A 61 5.48 -3.80 6.40
CA CYS A 61 5.07 -5.15 6.74
C CYS A 61 5.19 -6.13 5.57
N ILE A 62 5.51 -7.37 5.92
CA ILE A 62 5.39 -8.52 5.04
C ILE A 62 3.97 -9.07 5.14
N VAL A 63 3.41 -9.40 3.99
CA VAL A 63 2.14 -10.11 3.84
C VAL A 63 2.45 -11.60 3.68
N GLU A 64 1.89 -12.41 4.55
CA GLU A 64 1.96 -13.86 4.46
C GLU A 64 0.57 -14.45 4.18
N TYR A 65 0.54 -15.51 3.39
CA TYR A 65 -0.65 -16.30 3.14
C TYR A 65 -0.30 -17.78 3.38
N LYS A 66 -1.00 -18.41 4.33
CA LYS A 66 -0.69 -19.78 4.79
C LYS A 66 0.79 -19.92 5.20
N ASP A 67 1.25 -19.03 6.05
CA ASP A 67 2.61 -18.98 6.60
C ASP A 67 3.73 -18.80 5.55
N ARG A 68 3.37 -18.40 4.32
CA ARG A 68 4.33 -18.08 3.26
C ARG A 68 4.30 -16.60 2.93
N ALA A 69 5.45 -15.95 2.94
CA ALA A 69 5.60 -14.57 2.49
C ALA A 69 5.22 -14.46 1.00
N ILE A 70 4.27 -13.59 0.69
CA ILE A 70 3.73 -13.42 -0.66
C ILE A 70 3.74 -11.97 -1.15
N GLY A 71 3.96 -11.00 -0.28
CA GLY A 71 3.89 -9.59 -0.66
C GLY A 71 4.28 -8.64 0.45
N TYR A 72 4.04 -7.38 0.17
CA TYR A 72 4.40 -6.26 1.02
C TYR A 72 3.21 -5.31 1.17
N VAL A 73 3.08 -4.69 2.33
CA VAL A 73 2.17 -3.58 2.60
C VAL A 73 2.84 -2.58 3.54
N GLN A 74 2.67 -1.30 3.25
CA GLN A 74 2.98 -0.22 4.19
C GLN A 74 1.74 0.59 4.48
N MET A 75 1.66 1.08 5.72
CA MET A 75 0.59 1.94 6.21
C MET A 75 1.22 3.14 6.91
N TYR A 76 0.74 4.33 6.63
CA TYR A 76 1.32 5.56 7.17
C TYR A 76 0.25 6.63 7.41
N PRO A 77 0.38 7.44 8.47
CA PRO A 77 -0.48 8.61 8.65
C PRO A 77 -0.13 9.64 7.57
N LEU A 78 -1.13 10.24 6.93
CA LEU A 78 -0.89 11.33 6.00
C LEU A 78 -0.35 12.54 6.76
N ASP A 79 0.71 13.14 6.24
CA ASP A 79 1.23 14.40 6.74
C ASP A 79 0.35 15.60 6.32
N ALA A 80 0.73 16.80 6.75
CA ALA A 80 -0.06 18.01 6.50
C ALA A 80 -0.13 18.38 5.01
N GLU A 81 0.92 18.09 4.24
CA GLU A 81 0.99 18.40 2.81
C GLU A 81 0.06 17.49 2.01
N TRP A 82 0.12 16.17 2.22
CA TRP A 82 -0.77 15.20 1.60
C TRP A 82 -2.24 15.42 2.00
N LYS A 83 -2.50 15.73 3.27
CA LYS A 83 -3.86 16.08 3.71
C LYS A 83 -4.39 17.29 2.96
N ALA A 84 -3.58 18.35 2.80
CA ALA A 84 -3.98 19.55 2.07
C ALA A 84 -4.24 19.23 0.58
N LEU A 85 -3.37 18.45 -0.06
CA LEU A 85 -3.52 18.03 -1.45
C LEU A 85 -4.81 17.23 -1.68
N TYR A 86 -5.15 16.34 -0.75
CA TYR A 86 -6.34 15.49 -0.84
C TYR A 86 -7.62 16.17 -0.35
N GLY A 87 -7.51 17.29 0.36
CA GLY A 87 -8.64 18.09 0.84
C GLY A 87 -9.12 17.71 2.24
N TYR A 88 -8.25 17.09 3.05
CA TYR A 88 -8.54 16.78 4.46
C TYR A 88 -8.15 17.90 5.41
N GLY A 89 -8.85 18.01 6.52
CA GLY A 89 -8.48 18.89 7.62
C GLY A 89 -7.21 18.44 8.34
N LYS A 90 -6.42 19.40 8.85
CA LYS A 90 -5.14 19.13 9.52
C LYS A 90 -5.25 18.15 10.69
N LYS A 91 -6.38 18.16 11.41
CA LYS A 91 -6.63 17.35 12.60
C LYS A 91 -7.26 15.98 12.29
N GLU A 92 -7.69 15.74 11.06
CA GLU A 92 -8.29 14.47 10.69
C GLU A 92 -7.25 13.35 10.73
N ASN A 93 -7.61 12.21 11.32
CA ASN A 93 -6.78 11.03 11.35
C ASN A 93 -6.95 10.24 10.05
N VAL A 94 -6.18 10.60 9.03
CA VAL A 94 -6.22 9.98 7.71
C VAL A 94 -4.94 9.21 7.45
N TRP A 95 -5.07 8.01 6.92
CA TRP A 95 -3.96 7.12 6.61
C TRP A 95 -3.84 6.86 5.12
N GLY A 96 -2.61 6.64 4.67
CA GLY A 96 -2.32 6.07 3.36
C GLY A 96 -1.90 4.62 3.49
N MET A 97 -1.97 3.88 2.38
CA MET A 97 -1.42 2.53 2.28
C MET A 97 -0.95 2.25 0.86
N ASP A 98 0.16 1.51 0.75
CA ASP A 98 0.67 0.98 -0.51
C ASP A 98 0.96 -0.50 -0.34
N GLN A 99 0.69 -1.29 -1.37
CA GLN A 99 0.90 -2.73 -1.31
C GLN A 99 1.15 -3.34 -2.68
N PHE A 100 1.81 -4.48 -2.67
CA PHE A 100 1.88 -5.37 -3.81
C PHE A 100 1.95 -6.84 -3.39
N ILE A 101 1.47 -7.72 -4.25
CA ILE A 101 1.71 -9.16 -4.15
C ILE A 101 2.94 -9.46 -4.98
N GLY A 102 4.04 -9.83 -4.31
CA GLY A 102 5.33 -10.13 -4.92
C GLY A 102 5.43 -11.51 -5.57
N GLU A 103 4.59 -12.44 -5.12
CA GLU A 103 4.49 -13.77 -5.69
C GLU A 103 3.40 -13.82 -6.76
N THR A 104 3.76 -13.75 -8.04
CA THR A 104 2.80 -13.65 -9.17
C THR A 104 1.83 -14.83 -9.26
N ALA A 105 2.22 -16.01 -8.76
CA ALA A 105 1.34 -17.19 -8.67
C ALA A 105 0.08 -16.96 -7.80
N TYR A 106 0.07 -15.93 -6.97
CA TYR A 106 -1.06 -15.55 -6.12
C TYR A 106 -1.94 -14.45 -6.73
N TRP A 107 -1.57 -13.92 -7.90
CA TRP A 107 -2.37 -12.91 -8.59
C TRP A 107 -3.69 -13.48 -9.11
N ASN A 108 -4.70 -12.61 -9.24
CA ASN A 108 -6.04 -12.94 -9.75
C ASN A 108 -6.78 -14.04 -8.97
N ARG A 109 -6.43 -14.25 -7.69
CA ARG A 109 -7.03 -15.23 -6.80
C ARG A 109 -7.88 -14.63 -5.68
N GLY A 110 -8.15 -13.33 -5.74
CA GLY A 110 -8.90 -12.60 -4.70
C GLY A 110 -8.08 -12.16 -3.49
N ILE A 111 -6.85 -12.65 -3.35
CA ILE A 111 -5.97 -12.38 -2.18
C ILE A 111 -5.67 -10.89 -2.02
N GLY A 112 -5.49 -10.15 -3.13
CA GLY A 112 -5.30 -8.70 -3.06
C GLY A 112 -6.51 -7.97 -2.46
N THR A 113 -7.72 -8.40 -2.78
CA THR A 113 -8.95 -7.85 -2.20
C THR A 113 -9.05 -8.19 -0.70
N GLU A 114 -8.74 -9.42 -0.33
CA GLU A 114 -8.72 -9.87 1.06
C GLU A 114 -7.68 -9.09 1.87
N LEU A 115 -6.49 -8.86 1.32
CA LEU A 115 -5.44 -8.04 1.93
C LEU A 115 -5.93 -6.60 2.18
N VAL A 116 -6.48 -5.95 1.15
CA VAL A 116 -6.95 -4.56 1.28
C VAL A 116 -8.05 -4.46 2.34
N GLN A 117 -9.01 -5.38 2.38
CA GLN A 117 -10.06 -5.41 3.39
C GLN A 117 -9.50 -5.62 4.81
N ALA A 118 -8.52 -6.50 4.98
CA ALA A 118 -7.87 -6.75 6.25
C ALA A 118 -7.12 -5.50 6.76
N VAL A 119 -6.41 -4.81 5.88
CA VAL A 119 -5.70 -3.57 6.19
C VAL A 119 -6.68 -2.43 6.53
N ILE A 120 -7.76 -2.26 5.77
CA ILE A 120 -8.82 -1.29 6.08
C ILE A 120 -9.35 -1.53 7.50
N THR A 121 -9.68 -2.76 7.83
CA THR A 121 -10.19 -3.14 9.15
C THR A 121 -9.20 -2.78 10.26
N TYR A 122 -7.92 -3.08 10.05
CA TYR A 122 -6.86 -2.73 11.00
C TYR A 122 -6.70 -1.21 11.17
N ILE A 123 -6.56 -0.46 10.08
CA ILE A 123 -6.37 1.00 10.11
C ILE A 123 -7.59 1.68 10.74
N SER A 124 -8.80 1.27 10.37
CA SER A 124 -10.03 1.86 10.88
C SER A 124 -10.25 1.56 12.37
N ASN A 125 -10.10 0.31 12.78
CA ASN A 125 -10.48 -0.13 14.13
C ASN A 125 -9.36 0.02 15.16
N LYS A 126 -8.11 -0.22 14.77
CA LYS A 126 -6.97 -0.17 15.68
C LYS A 126 -6.25 1.17 15.69
N LEU A 127 -6.15 1.83 14.53
CA LEU A 127 -5.47 3.12 14.42
C LEU A 127 -6.44 4.30 14.46
N GLY A 128 -7.73 4.02 14.43
CA GLY A 128 -8.77 5.04 14.60
C GLY A 128 -8.92 6.00 13.43
N ALA A 129 -8.51 5.60 12.22
CA ALA A 129 -8.63 6.44 11.05
C ALA A 129 -10.08 6.74 10.69
N VAL A 130 -10.34 7.97 10.29
CA VAL A 130 -11.64 8.41 9.74
C VAL A 130 -11.73 8.19 8.24
N ALA A 131 -10.58 8.16 7.57
CA ALA A 131 -10.47 7.87 6.15
C ALA A 131 -9.12 7.21 5.81
N ILE A 132 -9.10 6.50 4.68
CA ILE A 132 -7.90 5.94 4.07
C ILE A 132 -7.85 6.45 2.64
N ALA A 133 -6.72 7.01 2.22
CA ALA A 133 -6.52 7.54 0.87
C ALA A 133 -5.45 6.76 0.13
N MET A 134 -5.65 6.59 -1.17
CA MET A 134 -4.74 5.94 -2.10
C MET A 134 -4.73 6.69 -3.43
N ASP A 135 -3.62 6.61 -4.15
CA ASP A 135 -3.44 7.33 -5.41
C ASP A 135 -2.94 6.44 -6.57
N PRO A 136 -3.67 5.35 -6.90
CA PRO A 136 -3.28 4.48 -7.99
C PRO A 136 -3.22 5.22 -9.32
N ARG A 137 -2.20 4.92 -10.14
CA ARG A 137 -2.13 5.42 -11.52
C ARG A 137 -3.37 5.04 -12.31
N VAL A 138 -3.89 5.97 -13.10
CA VAL A 138 -5.16 5.79 -13.85
C VAL A 138 -5.14 4.51 -14.70
N ARG A 139 -4.00 4.15 -15.28
CA ARG A 139 -3.85 2.93 -16.10
C ARG A 139 -3.80 1.62 -15.30
N ASN A 140 -3.66 1.69 -13.98
CA ASN A 140 -3.63 0.48 -13.13
C ASN A 140 -5.06 0.01 -12.79
N GLU A 141 -5.81 -0.33 -13.83
CA GLU A 141 -7.21 -0.74 -13.70
C GLU A 141 -7.43 -1.94 -12.78
N ARG A 142 -6.46 -2.86 -12.72
CA ARG A 142 -6.55 -4.03 -11.82
C ARG A 142 -6.57 -3.61 -10.36
N ALA A 143 -5.67 -2.71 -9.95
CA ALA A 143 -5.64 -2.17 -8.60
C ALA A 143 -6.91 -1.35 -8.31
N ILE A 144 -7.32 -0.49 -9.23
CA ILE A 144 -8.52 0.34 -9.08
C ILE A 144 -9.75 -0.53 -8.85
N ARG A 145 -9.96 -1.57 -9.68
CA ARG A 145 -11.08 -2.51 -9.47
C ARG A 145 -11.02 -3.24 -8.13
N CYS A 146 -9.81 -3.57 -7.66
CA CYS A 146 -9.63 -4.16 -6.33
C CYS A 146 -10.08 -3.20 -5.24
N TYR A 147 -9.68 -1.93 -5.32
CA TYR A 147 -10.03 -0.90 -4.33
C TYR A 147 -11.52 -0.57 -4.35
N GLU A 148 -12.14 -0.46 -5.53
CA GLU A 148 -13.59 -0.28 -5.65
C GLU A 148 -14.38 -1.42 -4.99
N LYS A 149 -13.92 -2.68 -5.13
CA LYS A 149 -14.52 -3.84 -4.41
C LYS A 149 -14.37 -3.74 -2.89
N CYS A 150 -13.38 -2.98 -2.42
CA CYS A 150 -13.16 -2.71 -1.00
C CYS A 150 -13.79 -1.39 -0.53
N SER A 151 -14.77 -0.87 -1.29
CA SER A 151 -15.51 0.36 -0.99
C SER A 151 -14.71 1.67 -1.07
N PHE A 152 -13.53 1.65 -1.71
CA PHE A 152 -12.90 2.90 -2.11
C PHE A 152 -13.67 3.57 -3.24
N GLN A 153 -13.77 4.88 -3.19
CA GLN A 153 -14.40 5.70 -4.22
C GLN A 153 -13.37 6.62 -4.89
N LYS A 154 -13.50 6.81 -6.20
CA LYS A 154 -12.74 7.82 -6.93
C LYS A 154 -13.22 9.20 -6.54
N VAL A 155 -12.32 10.06 -6.09
CA VAL A 155 -12.64 11.44 -5.66
C VAL A 155 -12.28 12.44 -6.73
N LYS A 156 -11.03 12.42 -7.21
CA LYS A 156 -10.52 13.32 -8.24
C LYS A 156 -9.31 12.72 -8.96
N VAL A 157 -9.01 13.26 -10.14
CA VAL A 157 -7.78 12.95 -10.86
C VAL A 157 -6.69 13.93 -10.42
N LEU A 158 -5.54 13.40 -10.05
CA LEU A 158 -4.31 14.13 -9.77
C LEU A 158 -3.47 14.10 -11.06
N LYS A 159 -3.36 15.24 -11.73
CA LYS A 159 -2.65 15.36 -12.99
C LYS A 159 -1.14 15.34 -12.79
N GLU A 160 -0.44 14.61 -13.67
CA GLU A 160 1.03 14.52 -13.68
C GLU A 160 1.60 14.28 -12.26
N HIS A 161 0.96 13.37 -11.53
CA HIS A 161 1.16 13.22 -10.08
C HIS A 161 2.34 12.33 -9.72
N GLU A 162 2.54 11.24 -10.45
CA GLU A 162 3.56 10.25 -10.17
C GLU A 162 4.53 10.07 -11.33
N LEU A 163 5.84 10.21 -11.04
CA LEU A 163 6.87 9.88 -12.02
C LEU A 163 7.06 8.37 -12.08
N HIS A 164 6.76 7.77 -13.24
CA HIS A 164 6.95 6.36 -13.50
C HIS A 164 7.71 6.13 -14.79
N GLU A 165 8.87 5.47 -14.70
CA GLU A 165 9.73 5.17 -15.86
C GLU A 165 10.00 6.40 -16.75
N GLY A 166 10.29 7.54 -16.13
CA GLY A 166 10.60 8.80 -16.82
C GLY A 166 9.40 9.60 -17.32
N VAL A 167 8.17 9.14 -17.09
CA VAL A 167 6.94 9.82 -17.51
C VAL A 167 6.11 10.20 -16.29
N LEU A 168 5.63 11.45 -16.25
CA LEU A 168 4.63 11.86 -15.26
C LEU A 168 3.26 11.30 -15.63
N GLU A 169 2.67 10.52 -14.75
CA GLU A 169 1.38 9.87 -14.94
C GLU A 169 0.30 10.46 -14.07
N ASP A 170 -0.92 10.46 -14.58
CA ASP A 170 -2.11 10.82 -13.82
C ASP A 170 -2.46 9.69 -12.84
N CYS A 171 -2.90 10.08 -11.63
CA CYS A 171 -3.40 9.17 -10.62
C CYS A 171 -4.84 9.48 -10.25
N TRP A 172 -5.60 8.47 -9.85
CA TRP A 172 -6.85 8.67 -9.14
C TRP A 172 -6.56 8.86 -7.65
N MET A 173 -7.00 9.95 -7.06
CA MET A 173 -7.17 9.99 -5.61
C MET A 173 -8.42 9.18 -5.29
N MET A 174 -8.24 8.08 -4.56
CA MET A 174 -9.32 7.21 -4.09
C MET A 174 -9.41 7.25 -2.57
N GLU A 175 -10.62 7.18 -2.05
CA GLU A 175 -10.91 7.33 -0.63
C GLU A 175 -11.81 6.21 -0.12
N TYR A 176 -11.46 5.65 1.04
CA TYR A 176 -12.36 4.88 1.89
C TYR A 176 -12.73 5.74 3.11
N LYS A 177 -14.01 5.94 3.38
CA LYS A 177 -14.50 6.63 4.59
C LYS A 177 -15.00 5.63 5.61
N ASN A 178 -14.55 5.78 6.85
CA ASN A 178 -15.08 5.01 7.97
C ASN A 178 -16.34 5.68 8.51
N GLU A 179 -17.49 5.37 7.91
CA GLU A 179 -18.79 6.00 8.23
C GLU A 179 -19.22 5.83 9.70
N TRP A 180 -18.68 4.84 10.42
CA TRP A 180 -19.00 4.59 11.83
C TRP A 180 -18.37 5.59 12.82
N ARG A 181 -17.53 6.54 12.34
CA ARG A 181 -16.84 7.54 13.18
C ARG A 181 -17.19 8.99 12.83
N ILE A 182 -18.23 9.20 12.03
CA ILE A 182 -18.72 10.55 11.64
C ILE A 182 -19.86 11.03 12.58
N CYS A 183 -20.02 10.38 13.75
CA CYS A 183 -20.96 10.83 14.79
C CYS A 183 -20.25 11.46 15.95
#